data_f843fbca80d8de0d8c8652aecd37aa4c
#
_entry.id   f843fbca80d8de0d8c8652aecd37aa4c
#
_cell.length_a   1.000
_cell.length_b   1.000
_cell.length_c   1.000
_cell.angle_alpha   90.00
_cell.angle_beta   90.00
_cell.angle_gamma   90.00
#
_symmetry.space_group_name_H-M   'P 1'
#
loop_
_entity.id
_entity.type
_entity.pdbx_description
1 polymer ?
#
loop_
_entity_poly.entity_id
_entity_poly.type
_entity_poly.pdbx_seq_one_letter_code
_entity_poly.pdbx_strand_id
1 'polypeptide(L)'
;MRSRSLFLVAALIIPLSLAASSPKLLLSWRNPNYSGGQFKNILVLALNGKSEGRLEFEDLLVAAIARPGIQATQSYVFLARPDATPIDINDLKTVIREHKFDAIVVARLTKRETKTTYVPGQVYTPAPYYGTFYGYYGAVYPIVYSPGYLQKESVAQVETNFYSTAKPDGELVWTGTTNTFDAHSPMKVIKKLVEVVIKELEKQNVIDRSGRKT
;
A
#
# COMPACT_ATOMS: atom_id res chain seq x y z
N MET A 1 -61.28 -12.28 -21.83
CA MET A 1 -60.31 -11.87 -20.81
C MET A 1 -58.93 -12.47 -21.17
N ARG A 2 -58.01 -11.67 -21.71
CA ARG A 2 -56.66 -12.12 -22.11
C ARG A 2 -55.68 -11.63 -21.05
N SER A 3 -55.14 -12.56 -20.25
CA SER A 3 -54.08 -12.31 -19.28
C SER A 3 -52.77 -12.05 -20.01
N ARG A 4 -52.20 -10.85 -19.83
CA ARG A 4 -50.88 -10.47 -20.30
C ARG A 4 -49.88 -10.78 -19.17
N SER A 5 -49.15 -11.88 -19.30
CA SER A 5 -48.00 -12.21 -18.39
C SER A 5 -46.85 -11.30 -18.77
N LEU A 6 -46.50 -10.38 -17.85
CA LEU A 6 -45.30 -9.55 -17.93
C LEU A 6 -44.11 -10.39 -17.46
N PHE A 7 -43.22 -10.79 -18.36
CA PHE A 7 -41.92 -11.39 -17.98
C PHE A 7 -40.96 -10.25 -17.62
N LEU A 8 -40.67 -10.14 -16.34
CA LEU A 8 -39.63 -9.25 -15.81
C LEU A 8 -38.28 -9.95 -16.03
N VAL A 9 -37.54 -9.50 -17.04
CA VAL A 9 -36.13 -9.92 -17.23
C VAL A 9 -35.26 -9.13 -16.24
N ALA A 10 -34.90 -9.74 -15.16
CA ALA A 10 -33.91 -9.19 -14.23
C ALA A 10 -32.50 -9.31 -14.85
N ALA A 11 -31.98 -8.20 -15.38
CA ALA A 11 -30.61 -8.11 -15.85
C ALA A 11 -29.65 -8.21 -14.63
N LEU A 12 -28.99 -9.34 -14.48
CA LEU A 12 -27.95 -9.57 -13.47
C LEU A 12 -26.69 -8.78 -13.88
N ILE A 13 -26.56 -7.57 -13.37
CA ILE A 13 -25.33 -6.77 -13.52
C ILE A 13 -24.28 -7.37 -12.57
N ILE A 14 -23.39 -8.19 -13.11
CA ILE A 14 -22.21 -8.69 -12.39
C ILE A 14 -21.22 -7.52 -12.32
N PRO A 15 -20.92 -6.97 -11.13
CA PRO A 15 -19.88 -5.96 -11.04
C PRO A 15 -18.55 -6.62 -11.34
N LEU A 16 -17.91 -6.23 -12.44
CA LEU A 16 -16.52 -6.55 -12.75
C LEU A 16 -15.64 -5.81 -11.73
N SER A 17 -15.41 -6.43 -10.58
CA SER A 17 -14.49 -5.91 -9.58
C SER A 17 -13.08 -6.00 -10.16
N LEU A 18 -12.55 -4.86 -10.66
CA LEU A 18 -11.11 -4.71 -10.86
C LEU A 18 -10.44 -4.90 -9.50
N ALA A 19 -9.90 -6.09 -9.28
CA ALA A 19 -9.09 -6.40 -8.12
C ALA A 19 -7.78 -5.59 -8.23
N ALA A 20 -7.79 -4.34 -7.72
CA ALA A 20 -6.56 -3.62 -7.49
C ALA A 20 -5.69 -4.47 -6.56
N SER A 21 -4.53 -4.92 -7.03
CA SER A 21 -3.63 -5.74 -6.24
C SER A 21 -3.18 -4.95 -5.01
N SER A 22 -3.57 -5.42 -3.84
CA SER A 22 -3.21 -4.79 -2.57
C SER A 22 -1.74 -5.07 -2.22
N PRO A 23 -1.06 -4.15 -1.52
CA PRO A 23 0.26 -4.41 -0.99
C PRO A 23 0.30 -5.72 -0.21
N LYS A 24 1.38 -6.49 -0.41
CA LYS A 24 1.58 -7.76 0.29
C LYS A 24 2.85 -7.70 1.11
N LEU A 25 2.77 -8.15 2.35
CA LEU A 25 3.96 -8.41 3.16
C LEU A 25 4.66 -9.65 2.58
N LEU A 26 5.93 -9.49 2.19
CA LEU A 26 6.76 -10.56 1.67
C LEU A 26 7.49 -11.28 2.78
N LEU A 27 8.05 -10.49 3.70
CA LEU A 27 8.89 -10.95 4.78
C LEU A 27 8.65 -10.05 5.98
N SER A 28 8.62 -10.64 7.18
CA SER A 28 8.73 -9.91 8.43
C SER A 28 9.53 -10.72 9.45
N TRP A 29 10.26 -10.02 10.29
CA TRP A 29 11.01 -10.61 11.36
C TRP A 29 10.97 -9.69 12.59
N ARG A 30 10.80 -10.27 13.77
CA ARG A 30 10.88 -9.61 15.05
C ARG A 30 12.06 -10.16 15.84
N ASN A 31 12.83 -9.30 16.47
CA ASN A 31 13.94 -9.69 17.32
C ASN A 31 13.43 -10.53 18.52
N PRO A 32 13.75 -11.82 18.58
CA PRO A 32 13.29 -12.68 19.67
C PRO A 32 13.92 -12.31 21.03
N ASN A 33 15.06 -11.64 20.99
CA ASN A 33 15.79 -11.23 22.19
C ASN A 33 15.37 -9.85 22.69
N TYR A 34 14.51 -9.14 21.96
CA TYR A 34 14.00 -7.85 22.40
C TYR A 34 12.92 -8.06 23.46
N SER A 35 13.26 -7.74 24.71
CA SER A 35 12.36 -7.80 25.88
C SER A 35 11.96 -6.41 26.41
N GLY A 36 12.28 -5.35 25.66
CA GLY A 36 11.94 -3.98 26.04
C GLY A 36 10.43 -3.72 26.13
N GLY A 37 10.08 -2.66 26.87
CA GLY A 37 8.70 -2.24 27.07
C GLY A 37 8.05 -1.62 25.83
N GLN A 38 6.85 -1.09 26.03
CA GLN A 38 6.12 -0.36 24.98
C GLN A 38 6.80 0.97 24.67
N PHE A 39 6.86 1.31 23.39
CA PHE A 39 7.36 2.59 22.92
C PHE A 39 6.32 3.68 23.13
N LYS A 40 6.77 4.88 23.53
CA LYS A 40 5.90 6.02 23.84
C LYS A 40 6.12 7.22 22.93
N ASN A 41 7.33 7.37 22.38
CA ASN A 41 7.70 8.52 21.57
C ASN A 41 8.50 8.07 20.35
N ILE A 42 7.84 8.01 19.20
CA ILE A 42 8.35 7.37 18.00
C ILE A 42 8.65 8.40 16.93
N LEU A 43 9.87 8.39 16.38
CA LEU A 43 10.23 9.16 15.19
C LEU A 43 9.92 8.32 13.94
N VAL A 44 9.22 8.91 12.97
CA VAL A 44 8.94 8.27 11.69
C VAL A 44 9.77 8.92 10.60
N LEU A 45 10.52 8.13 9.86
CA LEU A 45 11.50 8.55 8.87
C LEU A 45 11.36 7.76 7.57
N ALA A 46 11.15 8.43 6.44
CA ALA A 46 11.26 7.83 5.10
C ALA A 46 12.55 8.32 4.41
N LEU A 47 13.42 7.39 3.97
CA LEU A 47 14.77 7.73 3.52
C LEU A 47 14.85 8.21 2.08
N ASN A 48 14.13 7.58 1.16
CA ASN A 48 14.24 7.83 -0.27
C ASN A 48 12.86 7.89 -0.94
N GLY A 49 12.85 8.39 -2.16
CA GLY A 49 11.64 8.63 -2.92
C GLY A 49 11.44 10.13 -3.18
N LYS A 50 10.42 10.47 -3.96
CA LYS A 50 10.02 11.87 -4.16
C LYS A 50 9.47 12.45 -2.87
N SER A 51 9.71 13.74 -2.60
CA SER A 51 9.24 14.46 -1.40
C SER A 51 7.79 14.18 -1.07
N GLU A 52 6.90 14.31 -2.05
CA GLU A 52 5.46 14.13 -1.88
C GLU A 52 5.10 12.75 -1.29
N GLY A 53 5.61 11.66 -1.89
CA GLY A 53 5.34 10.31 -1.39
C GLY A 53 5.98 10.01 -0.05
N ARG A 54 7.11 10.66 0.26
CA ARG A 54 7.80 10.54 1.52
C ARG A 54 7.03 11.23 2.65
N LEU A 55 6.64 12.48 2.45
CA LEU A 55 5.86 13.25 3.42
C LEU A 55 4.53 12.54 3.72
N GLU A 56 3.83 12.11 2.67
CA GLU A 56 2.58 11.39 2.80
C GLU A 56 2.73 10.08 3.58
N PHE A 57 3.81 9.32 3.32
CA PHE A 57 4.08 8.09 4.08
C PHE A 57 4.30 8.39 5.56
N GLU A 58 5.12 9.39 5.88
CA GLU A 58 5.38 9.79 7.27
C GLU A 58 4.09 10.24 7.96
N ASP A 59 3.26 11.06 7.31
CA ASP A 59 1.98 11.55 7.84
C ASP A 59 1.00 10.41 8.13
N LEU A 60 0.81 9.52 7.18
CA LEU A 60 -0.10 8.39 7.33
C LEU A 60 0.39 7.40 8.39
N LEU A 61 1.70 7.17 8.46
CA LEU A 61 2.26 6.25 9.46
C LEU A 61 2.17 6.85 10.86
N VAL A 62 2.47 8.14 11.03
CA VAL A 62 2.30 8.86 12.29
C VAL A 62 0.84 8.78 12.73
N ALA A 63 -0.11 9.12 11.86
CA ALA A 63 -1.55 9.06 12.17
C ALA A 63 -2.01 7.64 12.56
N ALA A 64 -1.40 6.60 11.97
CA ALA A 64 -1.74 5.21 12.25
C ALA A 64 -1.08 4.68 13.54
N ILE A 65 0.07 5.22 13.96
CA ILE A 65 0.77 4.85 15.20
C ILE A 65 0.20 5.63 16.40
N ALA A 66 -0.09 6.92 16.22
CA ALA A 66 -0.51 7.80 17.32
C ALA A 66 -1.82 7.31 17.97
N ARG A 67 -1.78 7.13 19.29
CA ARG A 67 -2.90 6.66 20.12
C ARG A 67 -2.66 7.06 21.59
N PRO A 68 -3.65 6.93 22.50
CA PRO A 68 -3.42 7.22 23.91
C PRO A 68 -2.19 6.51 24.45
N GLY A 69 -1.21 7.28 24.97
CA GLY A 69 0.04 6.79 25.50
C GLY A 69 1.17 6.56 24.50
N ILE A 70 0.91 6.72 23.18
CA ILE A 70 1.95 6.63 22.12
C ILE A 70 1.88 7.90 21.29
N GLN A 71 2.98 8.64 21.27
CA GLN A 71 3.21 9.77 20.37
C GLN A 71 4.08 9.31 19.19
N ALA A 72 3.81 9.87 18.03
CA ALA A 72 4.65 9.68 16.85
C ALA A 72 4.83 11.03 16.16
N THR A 73 6.02 11.27 15.60
CA THR A 73 6.34 12.54 14.93
C THR A 73 7.08 12.27 13.64
N GLN A 74 6.74 13.01 12.61
CA GLN A 74 7.38 12.95 11.30
C GLN A 74 8.79 13.53 11.37
N SER A 75 9.73 12.94 10.65
CA SER A 75 11.13 13.38 10.64
C SER A 75 11.29 14.78 10.06
N TYR A 76 10.48 15.16 9.08
CA TYR A 76 10.58 16.44 8.39
C TYR A 76 10.24 17.65 9.28
N VAL A 77 9.60 17.43 10.44
CA VAL A 77 9.35 18.49 11.43
C VAL A 77 10.66 19.05 11.98
N PHE A 78 11.67 18.20 12.12
CA PHE A 78 12.98 18.56 12.68
C PHE A 78 14.09 18.59 11.64
N LEU A 79 13.97 17.75 10.61
CA LEU A 79 15.01 17.46 9.63
C LEU A 79 14.50 17.81 8.23
N ALA A 80 14.39 19.12 7.98
CA ALA A 80 14.06 19.61 6.64
C ALA A 80 15.19 19.23 5.66
N ARG A 81 14.83 18.59 4.55
CA ARG A 81 15.80 18.21 3.51
C ARG A 81 15.20 18.33 2.12
N PRO A 82 15.97 18.79 1.14
CA PRO A 82 15.62 18.67 -0.27
C PRO A 82 15.49 17.19 -0.69
N ASP A 83 14.86 16.97 -1.83
CA ASP A 83 14.74 15.62 -2.41
C ASP A 83 16.10 14.96 -2.56
N ALA A 84 16.14 13.67 -2.24
CA ALA A 84 17.31 12.79 -2.35
C ALA A 84 18.54 13.21 -1.53
N THR A 85 18.47 14.25 -0.70
CA THR A 85 19.57 14.62 0.17
C THR A 85 19.62 13.71 1.39
N PRO A 86 20.76 13.06 1.70
CA PRO A 86 20.92 12.29 2.94
C PRO A 86 20.77 13.21 4.17
N ILE A 87 20.20 12.66 5.24
CA ILE A 87 20.21 13.33 6.54
C ILE A 87 21.60 13.15 7.15
N ASP A 88 22.16 14.22 7.72
CA ASP A 88 23.38 14.10 8.50
C ASP A 88 23.11 13.25 9.75
N ILE A 89 23.99 12.29 9.99
CA ILE A 89 23.84 11.33 11.12
C ILE A 89 23.91 12.04 12.47
N ASN A 90 24.65 13.14 12.57
CA ASN A 90 24.81 13.89 13.82
C ASN A 90 23.53 14.70 14.09
N ASP A 91 22.93 15.28 13.06
CA ASP A 91 21.63 15.96 13.18
C ASP A 91 20.56 14.99 13.62
N LEU A 92 20.51 13.80 13.01
CA LEU A 92 19.57 12.75 13.40
C LEU A 92 19.78 12.31 14.86
N LYS A 93 21.03 12.05 15.28
CA LYS A 93 21.36 11.73 16.67
C LYS A 93 20.97 12.84 17.65
N THR A 94 21.16 14.08 17.25
CA THR A 94 20.79 15.26 18.06
C THR A 94 19.27 15.33 18.24
N VAL A 95 18.51 15.22 17.16
CA VAL A 95 17.04 15.22 17.21
C VAL A 95 16.50 14.09 18.07
N ILE A 96 17.03 12.87 17.92
CA ILE A 96 16.62 11.71 18.74
C ILE A 96 16.82 11.98 20.23
N ARG A 97 17.97 12.51 20.60
CA ARG A 97 18.34 12.78 22.00
C ARG A 97 17.52 13.93 22.58
N GLU A 98 17.45 15.08 21.88
CA GLU A 98 16.77 16.27 22.38
C GLU A 98 15.27 16.09 22.56
N HIS A 99 14.64 15.37 21.63
CA HIS A 99 13.22 15.08 21.69
C HIS A 99 12.89 13.77 22.41
N LYS A 100 13.92 13.05 22.92
CA LYS A 100 13.76 11.81 23.71
C LYS A 100 12.93 10.75 22.99
N PHE A 101 13.19 10.56 21.70
CA PHE A 101 12.57 9.48 20.97
C PHE A 101 13.09 8.14 21.49
N ASP A 102 12.19 7.25 21.88
CA ASP A 102 12.51 5.90 22.38
C ASP A 102 12.49 4.84 21.27
N ALA A 103 11.94 5.18 20.11
CA ALA A 103 12.01 4.37 18.91
C ALA A 103 12.06 5.19 17.62
N ILE A 104 12.52 4.54 16.54
CA ILE A 104 12.52 5.08 15.18
C ILE A 104 11.93 4.04 14.25
N VAL A 105 10.97 4.47 13.42
CA VAL A 105 10.50 3.69 12.28
C VAL A 105 11.12 4.28 11.02
N VAL A 106 11.89 3.45 10.31
CA VAL A 106 12.56 3.86 9.07
C VAL A 106 12.00 3.08 7.91
N ALA A 107 11.54 3.79 6.88
CA ALA A 107 11.11 3.17 5.62
C ALA A 107 12.00 3.59 4.47
N ARG A 108 12.28 2.66 3.57
CA ARG A 108 13.00 2.93 2.32
C ARG A 108 12.44 2.14 1.15
N LEU A 109 12.43 2.76 -0.01
CA LEU A 109 12.17 2.08 -1.26
C LEU A 109 13.43 1.29 -1.65
N THR A 110 13.33 -0.04 -1.70
CA THR A 110 14.46 -0.92 -2.04
C THR A 110 14.50 -1.30 -3.50
N LYS A 111 13.33 -1.37 -4.14
CA LYS A 111 13.20 -1.77 -5.54
C LYS A 111 12.04 -1.07 -6.20
N ARG A 112 12.20 -0.68 -7.45
CA ARG A 112 11.13 -0.20 -8.31
C ARG A 112 11.30 -0.80 -9.70
N GLU A 113 10.31 -1.56 -10.13
CA GLU A 113 10.29 -2.19 -11.45
C GLU A 113 8.99 -1.86 -12.17
N THR A 114 9.07 -1.72 -13.48
CA THR A 114 7.90 -1.68 -14.34
C THR A 114 7.80 -3.00 -15.08
N LYS A 115 6.76 -3.78 -14.76
CA LYS A 115 6.44 -5.01 -15.46
C LYS A 115 5.45 -4.69 -16.57
N THR A 116 5.80 -5.06 -17.80
CA THR A 116 4.92 -4.93 -18.95
C THR A 116 4.37 -6.31 -19.30
N THR A 117 3.07 -6.46 -19.30
CA THR A 117 2.36 -7.69 -19.67
C THR A 117 1.51 -7.42 -20.91
N TYR A 118 1.61 -8.26 -21.91
CA TYR A 118 0.71 -8.19 -23.06
C TYR A 118 -0.61 -8.88 -22.71
N VAL A 119 -1.71 -8.15 -22.82
CA VAL A 119 -3.06 -8.70 -22.71
C VAL A 119 -3.57 -8.97 -24.12
N PRO A 120 -3.80 -10.24 -24.50
CA PRO A 120 -4.29 -10.57 -25.84
C PRO A 120 -5.63 -9.92 -26.12
N GLY A 121 -5.81 -9.48 -27.34
CA GLY A 121 -7.11 -9.03 -27.83
C GLY A 121 -8.13 -10.17 -27.81
N GLN A 122 -9.37 -9.83 -27.57
CA GLN A 122 -10.49 -10.77 -27.58
C GLN A 122 -11.49 -10.38 -28.67
N VAL A 123 -11.97 -11.38 -29.37
CA VAL A 123 -13.07 -11.24 -30.32
C VAL A 123 -14.29 -11.92 -29.70
N TYR A 124 -15.29 -11.14 -29.35
CA TYR A 124 -16.57 -11.70 -28.90
C TYR A 124 -17.44 -11.91 -30.12
N THR A 125 -17.65 -13.17 -30.52
CA THR A 125 -18.60 -13.57 -31.55
C THR A 125 -19.79 -14.21 -30.90
N PRO A 126 -20.95 -13.54 -30.82
CA PRO A 126 -22.17 -14.21 -30.39
C PRO A 126 -22.52 -15.32 -31.40
N ALA A 127 -23.11 -16.41 -30.92
CA ALA A 127 -23.55 -17.49 -31.79
C ALA A 127 -24.58 -16.97 -32.82
N PRO A 128 -24.31 -17.05 -34.13
CA PRO A 128 -25.21 -16.49 -35.12
C PRO A 128 -26.49 -17.31 -35.20
N TYR A 129 -27.63 -16.61 -35.32
CA TYR A 129 -28.92 -17.23 -35.58
C TYR A 129 -29.21 -17.20 -37.08
N TYR A 130 -29.13 -18.34 -37.72
CA TYR A 130 -29.25 -18.50 -39.18
C TYR A 130 -30.72 -18.60 -39.68
N GLY A 131 -31.69 -18.57 -38.78
CA GLY A 131 -33.11 -18.77 -39.15
C GLY A 131 -33.73 -17.63 -39.96
N THR A 132 -33.26 -16.40 -39.82
CA THR A 132 -33.68 -15.25 -40.59
C THR A 132 -32.53 -14.32 -40.91
N PHE A 133 -32.62 -13.54 -42.02
CA PHE A 133 -31.60 -12.56 -42.39
C PHE A 133 -31.38 -11.50 -41.31
N TYR A 134 -32.42 -10.97 -40.73
CA TYR A 134 -32.31 -9.94 -39.69
C TYR A 134 -31.80 -10.51 -38.37
N GLY A 135 -32.13 -11.74 -38.06
CA GLY A 135 -31.53 -12.45 -36.89
C GLY A 135 -30.04 -12.69 -37.06
N TYR A 136 -29.62 -13.12 -38.24
CA TYR A 136 -28.19 -13.27 -38.58
C TYR A 136 -27.48 -11.92 -38.56
N TYR A 137 -27.99 -10.89 -39.21
CA TYR A 137 -27.40 -9.56 -39.30
C TYR A 137 -27.26 -8.94 -37.90
N GLY A 138 -28.29 -9.02 -37.04
CA GLY A 138 -28.26 -8.51 -35.67
C GLY A 138 -27.28 -9.24 -34.77
N ALA A 139 -27.01 -10.53 -35.02
CA ALA A 139 -26.04 -11.31 -34.26
C ALA A 139 -24.60 -11.05 -34.70
N VAL A 140 -24.34 -10.80 -35.97
CA VAL A 140 -22.98 -10.68 -36.55
C VAL A 140 -22.51 -9.23 -36.65
N TYR A 141 -23.42 -8.28 -36.86
CA TYR A 141 -23.06 -6.86 -36.99
C TYR A 141 -22.37 -6.26 -35.77
N PRO A 142 -22.74 -6.57 -34.50
CA PRO A 142 -22.06 -6.05 -33.32
C PRO A 142 -20.87 -6.92 -32.87
N ILE A 143 -20.04 -7.43 -33.81
CA ILE A 143 -18.79 -8.10 -33.42
C ILE A 143 -17.88 -7.08 -32.77
N VAL A 144 -17.73 -7.18 -31.45
CA VAL A 144 -16.82 -6.31 -30.69
C VAL A 144 -15.43 -6.88 -30.72
N TYR A 145 -14.54 -6.20 -31.41
CA TYR A 145 -13.11 -6.47 -31.38
C TYR A 145 -12.46 -5.61 -30.32
N SER A 146 -11.91 -6.26 -29.30
CA SER A 146 -11.04 -5.60 -28.31
C SER A 146 -9.59 -5.88 -28.69
N PRO A 147 -8.85 -4.87 -29.22
CA PRO A 147 -7.46 -5.07 -29.57
C PRO A 147 -6.63 -5.44 -28.33
N GLY A 148 -5.60 -6.25 -28.52
CA GLY A 148 -4.63 -6.50 -27.48
C GLY A 148 -3.90 -5.22 -27.07
N TYR A 149 -3.55 -5.10 -25.80
CA TYR A 149 -2.84 -3.93 -25.26
C TYR A 149 -1.71 -4.34 -24.31
N LEU A 150 -0.76 -3.43 -24.13
CA LEU A 150 0.32 -3.59 -23.16
C LEU A 150 -0.12 -2.99 -21.84
N GLN A 151 -0.27 -3.84 -20.84
CA GLN A 151 -0.52 -3.41 -19.46
C GLN A 151 0.81 -3.20 -18.75
N LYS A 152 1.04 -1.99 -18.24
CA LYS A 152 2.22 -1.66 -17.43
C LYS A 152 1.82 -1.64 -15.96
N GLU A 153 2.49 -2.46 -15.17
CA GLU A 153 2.35 -2.48 -13.71
C GLU A 153 3.66 -2.02 -13.08
N SER A 154 3.60 -1.05 -12.19
CA SER A 154 4.75 -0.66 -11.38
C SER A 154 4.73 -1.43 -10.08
N VAL A 155 5.80 -2.18 -9.83
CA VAL A 155 6.03 -2.89 -8.57
C VAL A 155 7.10 -2.14 -7.80
N ALA A 156 6.79 -1.79 -6.57
CA ALA A 156 7.75 -1.19 -5.66
C ALA A 156 7.88 -2.06 -4.40
N GLN A 157 9.12 -2.26 -3.95
CA GLN A 157 9.39 -2.90 -2.67
C GLN A 157 9.78 -1.83 -1.64
N VAL A 158 9.13 -1.88 -0.50
CA VAL A 158 9.42 -0.99 0.63
C VAL A 158 9.84 -1.85 1.81
N GLU A 159 11.03 -1.57 2.32
CA GLU A 159 11.53 -2.11 3.57
C GLU A 159 11.20 -1.12 4.69
N THR A 160 10.61 -1.62 5.77
CA THR A 160 10.32 -0.84 6.98
C THR A 160 10.99 -1.49 8.16
N ASN A 161 11.79 -0.73 8.88
CA ASN A 161 12.53 -1.18 10.04
C ASN A 161 12.10 -0.39 11.29
N PHE A 162 11.97 -1.07 12.41
CA PHE A 162 11.65 -0.49 13.70
C PHE A 162 12.84 -0.69 14.65
N TYR A 163 13.41 0.41 15.12
CA TYR A 163 14.56 0.40 16.03
C TYR A 163 14.17 0.98 17.39
N SER A 164 14.67 0.38 18.46
CA SER A 164 14.73 0.98 19.79
C SER A 164 15.96 1.89 19.90
N THR A 165 15.83 3.02 20.54
CA THR A 165 16.93 3.97 20.82
C THR A 165 17.54 3.78 22.20
N ALA A 166 17.14 2.73 22.95
CA ALA A 166 17.66 2.45 24.29
C ALA A 166 19.19 2.20 24.31
N LYS A 167 19.74 1.70 23.18
CA LYS A 167 21.19 1.57 22.97
C LYS A 167 21.70 2.72 22.10
N PRO A 168 22.94 3.19 22.31
CA PRO A 168 23.51 4.32 21.55
C PRO A 168 23.47 4.15 20.02
N ASP A 169 23.67 2.92 19.54
CA ASP A 169 23.66 2.61 18.10
C ASP A 169 22.30 2.13 17.59
N GLY A 170 21.28 2.13 18.44
CA GLY A 170 19.98 1.58 18.15
C GLY A 170 19.96 0.03 18.20
N GLU A 171 18.79 -0.53 18.38
CA GLU A 171 18.58 -1.98 18.33
C GLU A 171 17.40 -2.30 17.43
N LEU A 172 17.65 -3.14 16.41
CA LEU A 172 16.57 -3.59 15.54
C LEU A 172 15.57 -4.44 16.32
N VAL A 173 14.32 -3.99 16.34
CA VAL A 173 13.21 -4.67 17.02
C VAL A 173 12.39 -5.45 16.02
N TRP A 174 12.16 -4.86 14.85
CA TRP A 174 11.35 -5.46 13.80
C TRP A 174 11.78 -4.97 12.42
N THR A 175 11.64 -5.82 11.43
CA THR A 175 11.81 -5.49 10.02
C THR A 175 10.70 -6.14 9.19
N GLY A 176 10.27 -5.47 8.14
CA GLY A 176 9.32 -6.01 7.18
C GLY A 176 9.56 -5.48 5.78
N THR A 177 9.36 -6.35 4.80
CA THR A 177 9.42 -6.00 3.37
C THR A 177 8.05 -6.20 2.75
N THR A 178 7.55 -5.18 2.09
CA THR A 178 6.27 -5.20 1.39
C THR A 178 6.46 -4.97 -0.10
N ASN A 179 5.66 -5.67 -0.92
CA ASN A 179 5.48 -5.33 -2.33
C ASN A 179 4.22 -4.48 -2.47
N THR A 180 4.34 -3.41 -3.24
CA THR A 180 3.21 -2.59 -3.64
C THR A 180 2.98 -2.73 -5.13
N PHE A 181 1.73 -2.85 -5.53
CA PHE A 181 1.33 -2.94 -6.92
C PHE A 181 0.42 -1.76 -7.24
N ASP A 182 0.62 -1.15 -8.40
CA ASP A 182 -0.19 -0.12 -9.03
C ASP A 182 0.42 1.29 -9.04
N ALA A 183 0.48 1.81 -10.28
CA ALA A 183 1.00 3.13 -10.58
C ALA A 183 -0.11 4.22 -10.68
N HIS A 184 -1.39 3.82 -10.67
CA HIS A 184 -2.49 4.74 -11.00
C HIS A 184 -2.89 5.65 -9.84
N SER A 185 -2.54 5.29 -8.60
CA SER A 185 -2.84 6.11 -7.42
C SER A 185 -1.80 5.91 -6.32
N PRO A 186 -0.68 6.64 -6.35
CA PRO A 186 0.39 6.53 -5.36
C PRO A 186 -0.12 6.68 -3.92
N MET A 187 -1.04 7.61 -3.69
CA MET A 187 -1.67 7.86 -2.39
C MET A 187 -2.41 6.64 -1.83
N LYS A 188 -3.23 5.97 -2.65
CA LYS A 188 -3.94 4.76 -2.23
C LYS A 188 -2.97 3.62 -1.90
N VAL A 189 -1.87 3.53 -2.65
CA VAL A 189 -0.81 2.53 -2.42
C VAL A 189 -0.13 2.77 -1.08
N ILE A 190 0.27 4.01 -0.80
CA ILE A 190 0.92 4.39 0.46
C ILE A 190 -0.02 4.10 1.65
N LYS A 191 -1.29 4.47 1.57
CA LYS A 191 -2.27 4.19 2.62
C LYS A 191 -2.39 2.69 2.93
N LYS A 192 -2.55 1.87 1.89
CA LYS A 192 -2.62 0.41 2.05
C LYS A 192 -1.30 -0.19 2.56
N LEU A 193 -0.16 0.36 2.16
CA LEU A 193 1.15 -0.03 2.68
C LEU A 193 1.24 0.20 4.19
N VAL A 194 0.86 1.39 4.65
CA VAL A 194 0.82 1.73 6.07
C VAL A 194 -0.12 0.78 6.83
N GLU A 195 -1.31 0.48 6.29
CA GLU A 195 -2.25 -0.47 6.91
C GLU A 195 -1.62 -1.87 7.10
N VAL A 196 -0.87 -2.37 6.11
CA VAL A 196 -0.17 -3.66 6.19
C VAL A 196 0.92 -3.64 7.25
N VAL A 197 1.74 -2.58 7.28
CA VAL A 197 2.83 -2.42 8.25
C VAL A 197 2.27 -2.36 9.68
N ILE A 198 1.28 -1.50 9.92
CA ILE A 198 0.66 -1.36 11.26
C ILE A 198 0.05 -2.67 11.73
N LYS A 199 -0.70 -3.34 10.87
CA LYS A 199 -1.32 -4.64 11.21
C LYS A 199 -0.27 -5.66 11.64
N GLU A 200 0.88 -5.69 10.98
CA GLU A 200 1.95 -6.64 11.32
C GLU A 200 2.69 -6.24 12.59
N LEU A 201 2.97 -4.95 12.82
CA LEU A 201 3.55 -4.45 14.07
C LEU A 201 2.66 -4.78 15.28
N GLU A 202 1.35 -4.62 15.14
CA GLU A 202 0.36 -4.97 16.17
C GLU A 202 0.29 -6.50 16.40
N LYS A 203 0.30 -7.29 15.32
CA LYS A 203 0.25 -8.76 15.39
C LYS A 203 1.46 -9.33 16.11
N GLN A 204 2.64 -8.73 15.90
CA GLN A 204 3.90 -9.15 16.53
C GLN A 204 4.16 -8.44 17.88
N ASN A 205 3.19 -7.69 18.41
CA ASN A 205 3.30 -6.96 19.67
C ASN A 205 4.51 -6.02 19.74
N VAL A 206 4.85 -5.36 18.61
CA VAL A 206 5.84 -4.29 18.58
C VAL A 206 5.20 -2.97 19.03
N ILE A 207 3.96 -2.75 18.65
CA ILE A 207 3.10 -1.67 19.14
C ILE A 207 1.81 -2.26 19.70
N ASP A 208 1.26 -1.62 20.74
CA ASP A 208 0.05 -2.11 21.39
C ASP A 208 -1.20 -1.89 20.52
N ARG A 209 -2.14 -2.83 20.57
CA ARG A 209 -3.47 -2.72 19.94
C ARG A 209 -4.45 -1.87 20.73
N SER A 210 -4.20 -1.66 22.01
CA SER A 210 -5.11 -0.93 22.89
C SER A 210 -5.22 0.53 22.44
N GLY A 211 -6.45 0.99 22.21
CA GLY A 211 -6.75 2.38 21.85
C GLY A 211 -7.01 2.66 20.37
N ARG A 212 -7.02 1.66 19.49
CA ARG A 212 -7.50 1.84 18.11
C ARG A 212 -9.03 2.06 18.15
N LYS A 213 -9.48 3.27 17.79
CA LYS A 213 -10.92 3.50 17.54
C LYS A 213 -11.28 2.70 16.28
N THR A 214 -12.18 1.71 16.43
CA THR A 214 -12.83 0.98 15.33
C THR A 214 -13.69 1.91 14.49
#